data_4f4bc906737cb8324a18843c39d8d8b1
#
_entry.id   4f4bc906737cb8324a18843c39d8d8b1
#
_cell.length_a   1.000
_cell.length_b   1.000
_cell.length_c   1.000
_cell.angle_alpha   90.00
_cell.angle_beta   90.00
_cell.angle_gamma   90.00
#
_symmetry.space_group_name_H-M   'P 1'
#
loop_
_entity.id
_entity.type
_entity.pdbx_description
1 polymer ?
#
loop_
_entity_poly.entity_id
_entity_poly.type
_entity_poly.pdbx_seq_one_letter_code
_entity_poly.pdbx_strand_id
1 'polypeptide(L)'
;MPEPLIAILIAAGLTLIAWILFRPQQGLVPRWQKARQVTNRVLLEDALKHVQRCERYGDKSSLQSIAGALDISLNQAAQIANELQSMELIVLENGGFQLTPAGRDYALRIIRAHRLWEEYLAEHTGFSEAEWHDQAEKYEHLLSAEETKDLAQQ
;
A
#
# COMPACT_ATOMS: atom_id res chain seq x y z
N MET A 1 -28.74 -42.24 13.94
CA MET A 1 -29.15 -40.83 13.66
C MET A 1 -28.59 -39.96 14.76
N PRO A 2 -27.91 -38.88 14.49
CA PRO A 2 -27.45 -37.97 15.54
C PRO A 2 -28.66 -37.50 16.34
N GLU A 3 -28.58 -37.53 17.63
CA GLU A 3 -29.63 -37.04 18.50
C GLU A 3 -29.95 -35.58 18.18
N PRO A 4 -31.19 -35.11 18.17
CA PRO A 4 -31.56 -33.76 17.77
C PRO A 4 -30.81 -32.69 18.55
N LEU A 5 -30.41 -32.98 19.77
CA LEU A 5 -29.64 -32.12 20.63
C LEU A 5 -28.22 -31.86 20.09
N ILE A 6 -27.54 -32.88 19.57
CA ILE A 6 -26.22 -32.77 18.96
C ILE A 6 -26.28 -31.95 17.68
N ALA A 7 -27.32 -32.16 16.86
CA ALA A 7 -27.50 -31.36 15.63
C ALA A 7 -27.70 -29.85 15.93
N ILE A 8 -28.50 -29.55 16.97
CA ILE A 8 -28.72 -28.16 17.42
C ILE A 8 -27.42 -27.52 17.94
N LEU A 9 -26.62 -28.23 18.71
CA LEU A 9 -25.33 -27.73 19.21
C LEU A 9 -24.34 -27.46 18.08
N ILE A 10 -24.28 -28.35 17.08
CA ILE A 10 -23.45 -28.15 15.89
C ILE A 10 -23.93 -26.92 15.11
N ALA A 11 -25.23 -26.80 14.86
CA ALA A 11 -25.80 -25.66 14.16
C ALA A 11 -25.53 -24.34 14.90
N ALA A 12 -25.70 -24.29 16.22
CA ALA A 12 -25.41 -23.14 17.04
C ALA A 12 -23.90 -22.78 17.00
N GLY A 13 -23.01 -23.78 17.06
CA GLY A 13 -21.57 -23.58 16.94
C GLY A 13 -21.17 -23.00 15.58
N LEU A 14 -21.72 -23.55 14.49
CA LEU A 14 -21.46 -23.05 13.13
C LEU A 14 -21.98 -21.62 12.94
N THR A 15 -23.16 -21.32 13.50
CA THR A 15 -23.73 -19.96 13.44
C THR A 15 -22.86 -18.96 14.20
N LEU A 16 -22.38 -19.35 15.38
CA LEU A 16 -21.47 -18.51 16.19
C LEU A 16 -20.14 -18.26 15.45
N ILE A 17 -19.55 -19.29 14.84
CA ILE A 17 -18.32 -19.16 14.04
C ILE A 17 -18.56 -18.25 12.85
N ALA A 18 -19.64 -18.46 12.10
CA ALA A 18 -20.00 -17.60 10.98
C ALA A 18 -20.19 -16.14 11.42
N TRP A 19 -20.85 -15.92 12.56
CA TRP A 19 -21.05 -14.59 13.12
C TRP A 19 -19.72 -13.91 13.49
N ILE A 20 -18.76 -14.64 14.12
CA ILE A 20 -17.42 -14.12 14.45
C ILE A 20 -16.63 -13.79 13.17
N LEU A 21 -16.71 -14.64 12.15
CA LEU A 21 -15.97 -14.46 10.90
C LEU A 21 -16.50 -13.27 10.09
N PHE A 22 -17.83 -13.13 9.99
CA PHE A 22 -18.48 -12.17 9.08
C PHE A 22 -19.07 -10.93 9.79
N ARG A 23 -18.85 -10.77 11.10
CA ARG A 23 -19.32 -9.59 11.83
C ARG A 23 -18.82 -8.32 11.15
N PRO A 24 -19.72 -7.37 10.74
CA PRO A 24 -19.32 -6.15 10.05
C PRO A 24 -18.36 -5.33 10.93
N GLN A 25 -17.28 -4.85 10.33
CA GLN A 25 -16.21 -4.03 10.93
C GLN A 25 -15.28 -4.72 11.94
N GLN A 26 -15.69 -5.78 12.61
CA GLN A 26 -14.90 -6.46 13.65
C GLN A 26 -14.57 -7.92 13.33
N GLY A 27 -15.19 -8.51 12.33
CA GLY A 27 -14.95 -9.89 11.89
C GLY A 27 -13.54 -10.08 11.31
N LEU A 28 -13.06 -11.33 11.31
CA LEU A 28 -11.75 -11.67 10.77
C LEU A 28 -11.66 -11.42 9.26
N VAL A 29 -12.73 -11.70 8.52
CA VAL A 29 -12.78 -11.49 7.06
C VAL A 29 -12.70 -10.01 6.68
N PRO A 30 -13.50 -9.08 7.24
CA PRO A 30 -13.36 -7.65 6.95
C PRO A 30 -12.01 -7.08 7.35
N ARG A 31 -11.43 -7.53 8.47
CA ARG A 31 -10.09 -7.10 8.91
C ARG A 31 -9.02 -7.55 7.93
N TRP A 32 -9.08 -8.78 7.47
CA TRP A 32 -8.13 -9.31 6.49
C TRP A 32 -8.25 -8.62 5.13
N GLN A 33 -9.48 -8.36 4.67
CA GLN A 33 -9.71 -7.58 3.44
C GLN A 33 -9.15 -6.16 3.55
N LYS A 34 -9.37 -5.48 4.66
CA LYS A 34 -8.84 -4.14 4.91
C LYS A 34 -7.30 -4.13 4.94
N ALA A 35 -6.69 -5.10 5.63
CA ALA A 35 -5.24 -5.25 5.65
C ALA A 35 -4.67 -5.49 4.24
N ARG A 36 -5.31 -6.33 3.43
CA ARG A 36 -4.93 -6.54 2.03
C ARG A 36 -5.04 -5.27 1.18
N GLN A 37 -6.09 -4.49 1.35
CA GLN A 37 -6.26 -3.23 0.61
C GLN A 37 -5.17 -2.22 0.96
N VAL A 38 -4.83 -2.09 2.23
CA VAL A 38 -3.71 -1.23 2.68
C VAL A 38 -2.40 -1.71 2.06
N THR A 39 -2.10 -3.01 2.13
CA THR A 39 -0.88 -3.58 1.54
C THR A 39 -0.82 -3.35 0.03
N ASN A 40 -1.92 -3.55 -0.71
CA ASN A 40 -1.94 -3.32 -2.15
C ASN A 40 -1.69 -1.85 -2.50
N ARG A 41 -2.30 -0.93 -1.76
CA ARG A 41 -2.07 0.52 -1.95
C ARG A 41 -0.59 0.87 -1.73
N VAL A 42 0.03 0.39 -0.66
CA VAL A 42 1.45 0.60 -0.39
C VAL A 42 2.30 0.09 -1.55
N LEU A 43 2.05 -1.12 -2.04
CA LEU A 43 2.79 -1.68 -3.18
C LEU A 43 2.63 -0.85 -4.47
N LEU A 44 1.44 -0.32 -4.75
CA LEU A 44 1.20 0.57 -5.90
C LEU A 44 2.00 1.88 -5.76
N GLU A 45 1.98 2.48 -4.59
CA GLU A 45 2.68 3.72 -4.29
C GLU A 45 4.21 3.55 -4.35
N ASP A 46 4.73 2.45 -3.81
CA ASP A 46 6.16 2.12 -3.89
C ASP A 46 6.61 1.79 -5.32
N ALA A 47 5.77 1.12 -6.11
CA ALA A 47 6.05 0.91 -7.52
C ALA A 47 6.13 2.24 -8.28
N LEU A 48 5.25 3.20 -8.02
CA LEU A 48 5.31 4.55 -8.61
C LEU A 48 6.59 5.29 -8.20
N LYS A 49 6.99 5.23 -6.93
CA LYS A 49 8.26 5.80 -6.45
C LYS A 49 9.45 5.17 -7.16
N HIS A 50 9.42 3.83 -7.36
CA HIS A 50 10.47 3.12 -8.09
C HIS A 50 10.56 3.56 -9.55
N VAL A 51 9.44 3.63 -10.29
CA VAL A 51 9.41 4.11 -11.68
C VAL A 51 9.93 5.54 -11.78
N GLN A 52 9.50 6.42 -10.88
CA GLN A 52 9.97 7.80 -10.81
C GLN A 52 11.49 7.87 -10.57
N ARG A 53 12.03 7.03 -9.70
CA ARG A 53 13.47 6.94 -9.45
C ARG A 53 14.22 6.48 -10.70
N CYS A 54 13.74 5.45 -11.40
CA CYS A 54 14.34 4.98 -12.64
C CYS A 54 14.39 6.11 -13.69
N GLU A 55 13.29 6.82 -13.91
CA GLU A 55 13.27 7.96 -14.85
C GLU A 55 14.28 9.05 -14.48
N ARG A 56 14.40 9.36 -13.19
CA ARG A 56 15.32 10.39 -12.70
C ARG A 56 16.79 10.05 -12.95
N TYR A 57 17.15 8.77 -12.87
CA TYR A 57 18.52 8.31 -13.08
C TYR A 57 18.79 7.82 -14.52
N GLY A 58 17.78 7.83 -15.37
CA GLY A 58 17.90 7.35 -16.75
C GLY A 58 17.89 5.84 -16.87
N ASP A 59 17.46 5.13 -15.82
CA ASP A 59 17.34 3.68 -15.80
C ASP A 59 16.00 3.23 -16.41
N LYS A 60 15.97 1.98 -16.90
CA LYS A 60 14.73 1.37 -17.39
C LYS A 60 13.98 0.69 -16.27
N SER A 61 12.73 1.11 -16.06
CA SER A 61 11.82 0.40 -15.18
C SER A 61 11.22 -0.80 -15.91
N SER A 62 11.44 -2.00 -15.39
CA SER A 62 10.93 -3.27 -15.92
C SER A 62 10.18 -4.03 -14.84
N LEU A 63 9.44 -5.10 -15.20
CA LEU A 63 8.81 -5.98 -14.21
C LEU A 63 9.84 -6.56 -13.23
N GLN A 64 11.04 -6.92 -13.71
CA GLN A 64 12.11 -7.43 -12.87
C GLN A 64 12.62 -6.37 -11.90
N SER A 65 12.76 -5.10 -12.35
CA SER A 65 13.22 -4.03 -11.48
C SER A 65 12.17 -3.66 -10.42
N ILE A 66 10.87 -3.68 -10.76
CA ILE A 66 9.78 -3.49 -9.81
C ILE A 66 9.75 -4.64 -8.80
N ALA A 67 9.82 -5.90 -9.26
CA ALA A 67 9.82 -7.08 -8.40
C ALA A 67 10.98 -7.04 -7.39
N GLY A 68 12.19 -6.69 -7.86
CA GLY A 68 13.37 -6.58 -7.02
C GLY A 68 13.32 -5.41 -6.04
N ALA A 69 12.77 -4.26 -6.46
CA ALA A 69 12.67 -3.09 -5.59
C ALA A 69 11.66 -3.26 -4.45
N LEU A 70 10.57 -4.00 -4.71
CA LEU A 70 9.49 -4.21 -3.75
C LEU A 70 9.59 -5.55 -3.00
N ASP A 71 10.60 -6.36 -3.30
CA ASP A 71 10.78 -7.72 -2.76
C ASP A 71 9.53 -8.61 -2.95
N ILE A 72 8.96 -8.60 -4.17
CA ILE A 72 7.77 -9.35 -4.55
C ILE A 72 8.05 -10.27 -5.75
N SER A 73 7.16 -11.23 -5.99
CA SER A 73 7.24 -12.10 -7.16
C SER A 73 6.98 -11.34 -8.47
N LEU A 74 7.51 -11.85 -9.60
CA LEU A 74 7.21 -11.29 -10.94
C LEU A 74 5.72 -11.25 -11.26
N ASN A 75 4.95 -12.26 -10.79
CA ASN A 75 3.50 -12.28 -10.99
C ASN A 75 2.81 -11.13 -10.24
N GLN A 76 3.23 -10.85 -9.01
CA GLN A 76 2.72 -9.70 -8.24
C GLN A 76 3.15 -8.37 -8.89
N ALA A 77 4.40 -8.24 -9.33
CA ALA A 77 4.86 -7.06 -10.05
C ALA A 77 4.05 -6.81 -11.34
N ALA A 78 3.71 -7.88 -12.08
CA ALA A 78 2.84 -7.78 -13.25
C ALA A 78 1.41 -7.34 -12.89
N GLN A 79 0.85 -7.82 -11.78
CA GLN A 79 -0.46 -7.37 -11.29
C GLN A 79 -0.45 -5.89 -10.90
N ILE A 80 0.57 -5.45 -10.16
CA ILE A 80 0.77 -4.04 -9.78
C ILE A 80 0.93 -3.15 -11.03
N ALA A 81 1.77 -3.55 -11.98
CA ALA A 81 1.96 -2.80 -13.21
C ALA A 81 0.65 -2.69 -14.04
N ASN A 82 -0.11 -3.77 -14.17
CA ASN A 82 -1.40 -3.75 -14.85
C ASN A 82 -2.41 -2.83 -14.13
N GLU A 83 -2.44 -2.84 -12.81
CA GLU A 83 -3.31 -1.96 -12.01
C GLU A 83 -2.92 -0.50 -12.21
N LEU A 84 -1.63 -0.16 -12.12
CA LEU A 84 -1.14 1.20 -12.39
C LEU A 84 -1.42 1.66 -13.83
N GLN A 85 -1.35 0.77 -14.82
CA GLN A 85 -1.73 1.08 -16.21
C GLN A 85 -3.25 1.32 -16.33
N SER A 86 -4.08 0.51 -15.66
CA SER A 86 -5.53 0.69 -15.65
C SER A 86 -5.97 1.99 -14.99
N MET A 87 -5.18 2.48 -14.04
CA MET A 87 -5.35 3.79 -13.39
C MET A 87 -4.74 4.94 -14.19
N GLU A 88 -4.18 4.65 -15.36
CA GLU A 88 -3.49 5.64 -16.23
C GLU A 88 -2.32 6.34 -15.55
N LEU A 89 -1.67 5.69 -14.58
CA LEU A 89 -0.53 6.27 -13.85
C LEU A 89 0.82 5.93 -14.51
N ILE A 90 0.91 4.80 -15.22
CA ILE A 90 2.10 4.41 -15.99
C ILE A 90 1.71 3.95 -17.40
N VAL A 91 2.67 4.03 -18.31
CA VAL A 91 2.58 3.50 -19.66
C VAL A 91 3.82 2.64 -19.97
N LEU A 92 3.68 1.67 -20.87
CA LEU A 92 4.82 0.89 -21.35
C LEU A 92 5.35 1.54 -22.63
N GLU A 93 6.53 2.13 -22.58
CA GLU A 93 7.19 2.77 -23.71
C GLU A 93 8.67 2.37 -23.80
N ASN A 94 9.20 2.22 -25.00
CA ASN A 94 10.62 1.92 -25.26
C ASN A 94 11.17 0.71 -24.48
N GLY A 95 10.29 -0.27 -24.17
CA GLY A 95 10.63 -1.49 -23.42
C GLY A 95 10.80 -1.28 -21.91
N GLY A 96 10.24 -0.20 -21.36
CA GLY A 96 10.18 0.09 -19.92
C GLY A 96 8.89 0.79 -19.53
N PHE A 97 8.57 0.78 -18.25
CA PHE A 97 7.47 1.56 -17.70
C PHE A 97 7.89 3.00 -17.50
N GLN A 98 7.01 3.93 -17.87
CA GLN A 98 7.19 5.38 -17.68
C GLN A 98 5.95 5.95 -16.98
N LEU A 99 6.16 7.00 -16.20
CA LEU A 99 5.07 7.71 -15.55
C LEU A 99 4.31 8.58 -16.55
N THR A 100 2.99 8.51 -16.50
CA THR A 100 2.15 9.55 -17.09
C THR A 100 2.28 10.86 -16.31
N PRO A 101 1.77 12.01 -16.81
CA PRO A 101 1.68 13.23 -16.01
C PRO A 101 0.96 13.02 -14.67
N ALA A 102 -0.16 12.28 -14.67
CA ALA A 102 -0.92 11.96 -13.45
C ALA A 102 -0.11 11.06 -12.50
N GLY A 103 0.59 10.04 -13.04
CA GLY A 103 1.46 9.17 -12.25
C GLY A 103 2.63 9.94 -11.62
N ARG A 104 3.21 10.88 -12.35
CA ARG A 104 4.29 11.74 -11.85
C ARG A 104 3.82 12.63 -10.72
N ASP A 105 2.67 13.27 -10.87
CA ASP A 105 2.08 14.10 -9.82
C ASP A 105 1.77 13.28 -8.57
N TYR A 106 1.27 12.04 -8.75
CA TYR A 106 0.98 11.13 -7.66
C TYR A 106 2.28 10.71 -6.93
N ALA A 107 3.30 10.27 -7.66
CA ALA A 107 4.60 9.86 -7.09
C ALA A 107 5.26 11.03 -6.32
N LEU A 108 5.22 12.24 -6.87
CA LEU A 108 5.78 13.42 -6.21
C LEU A 108 5.04 13.81 -4.93
N ARG A 109 3.72 13.55 -4.85
CA ARG A 109 2.95 13.77 -3.60
C ARG A 109 3.41 12.82 -2.51
N ILE A 110 3.60 11.53 -2.84
CA ILE A 110 4.08 10.54 -1.85
C ILE A 110 5.46 10.93 -1.35
N ILE A 111 6.38 11.26 -2.26
CA ILE A 111 7.76 11.66 -1.91
C ILE A 111 7.76 12.93 -1.03
N ARG A 112 6.85 13.87 -1.28
CA ARG A 112 6.69 15.05 -0.41
C ARG A 112 6.18 14.67 0.97
N ALA A 113 5.15 13.82 1.05
CA ALA A 113 4.62 13.35 2.33
C ALA A 113 5.70 12.67 3.16
N HIS A 114 6.53 11.83 2.54
CA HIS A 114 7.66 11.19 3.20
C HIS A 114 8.62 12.23 3.83
N ARG A 115 9.07 13.20 3.05
CA ARG A 115 9.98 14.25 3.52
C ARG A 115 9.40 15.10 4.64
N LEU A 116 8.12 15.46 4.54
CA LEU A 116 7.43 16.21 5.59
C LEU A 116 7.35 15.42 6.90
N TRP A 117 7.14 14.11 6.80
CA TRP A 117 7.17 13.25 7.98
C TRP A 117 8.56 13.13 8.59
N GLU A 118 9.62 12.97 7.78
CA GLU A 118 10.99 12.96 8.27
C GLU A 118 11.32 14.27 8.99
N GLU A 119 10.98 15.43 8.41
CA GLU A 119 11.17 16.75 9.00
C GLU A 119 10.41 16.89 10.32
N TYR A 120 9.11 16.57 10.32
CA TYR A 120 8.28 16.61 11.53
C TYR A 120 8.82 15.70 12.66
N LEU A 121 9.20 14.48 12.33
CA LEU A 121 9.74 13.53 13.31
C LEU A 121 11.10 13.99 13.86
N ALA A 122 11.95 14.57 13.02
CA ALA A 122 13.24 15.11 13.42
C ALA A 122 13.09 16.29 14.41
N GLU A 123 12.13 17.16 14.18
CA GLU A 123 11.94 18.37 14.99
C GLU A 123 11.14 18.13 16.28
N HIS A 124 10.17 17.19 16.24
CA HIS A 124 9.17 17.05 17.30
C HIS A 124 9.31 15.75 18.12
N THR A 125 10.28 14.89 17.77
CA THR A 125 10.50 13.63 18.49
C THR A 125 11.97 13.45 18.85
N GLY A 126 12.23 12.58 19.84
CA GLY A 126 13.61 12.20 20.21
C GLY A 126 14.14 10.99 19.45
N PHE A 127 13.53 10.63 18.32
CA PHE A 127 13.98 9.50 17.50
C PHE A 127 15.33 9.76 16.82
N SER A 128 16.09 8.71 16.57
CA SER A 128 17.30 8.76 15.75
C SER A 128 16.97 8.87 14.25
N GLU A 129 17.96 9.28 13.44
CA GLU A 129 17.78 9.41 11.98
C GLU A 129 17.28 8.12 11.31
N ALA A 130 17.76 6.96 11.73
CA ALA A 130 17.28 5.68 11.21
C ALA A 130 15.81 5.40 11.57
N GLU A 131 15.37 5.84 12.76
CA GLU A 131 14.00 5.66 13.21
C GLU A 131 13.02 6.62 12.50
N TRP A 132 13.43 7.85 12.13
CA TRP A 132 12.59 8.77 11.35
C TRP A 132 12.22 8.18 10.01
N HIS A 133 13.20 7.62 9.30
CA HIS A 133 12.98 7.03 7.98
C HIS A 133 11.95 5.91 8.03
N ASP A 134 12.13 4.95 8.93
CA ASP A 134 11.21 3.83 9.12
C ASP A 134 9.80 4.27 9.52
N GLN A 135 9.68 5.35 10.30
CA GLN A 135 8.38 5.89 10.69
C GLN A 135 7.74 6.69 9.55
N ALA A 136 8.52 7.53 8.85
CA ALA A 136 8.03 8.30 7.72
C ALA A 136 7.47 7.38 6.61
N GLU A 137 8.16 6.26 6.33
CA GLU A 137 7.69 5.25 5.38
C GLU A 137 6.33 4.64 5.75
N LYS A 138 6.06 4.45 7.04
CA LYS A 138 4.76 3.95 7.51
C LYS A 138 3.65 5.01 7.43
N TYR A 139 3.99 6.27 7.70
CA TYR A 139 3.02 7.35 7.78
C TYR A 139 2.69 7.97 6.42
N GLU A 140 3.59 7.97 5.45
CA GLU A 140 3.36 8.56 4.12
C GLU A 140 2.16 7.96 3.39
N HIS A 141 1.87 6.67 3.62
CA HIS A 141 0.74 5.96 3.02
C HIS A 141 -0.58 6.17 3.77
N LEU A 142 -0.57 6.79 4.94
CA LEU A 142 -1.76 7.01 5.76
C LEU A 142 -2.41 8.36 5.50
N LEU A 143 -1.64 9.36 5.06
CA LEU A 143 -2.14 10.71 4.87
C LEU A 143 -2.92 10.87 3.57
N SER A 144 -4.01 11.62 3.66
CA SER A 144 -4.68 12.23 2.52
C SER A 144 -3.89 13.44 1.97
N ALA A 145 -4.27 13.91 0.78
CA ALA A 145 -3.65 15.11 0.20
C ALA A 145 -3.90 16.39 1.04
N GLU A 146 -5.01 16.43 1.81
CA GLU A 146 -5.34 17.54 2.70
C GLU A 146 -4.48 17.50 3.97
N GLU A 147 -4.38 16.33 4.60
CA GLU A 147 -3.54 16.14 5.79
C GLU A 147 -2.06 16.40 5.51
N THR A 148 -1.57 16.07 4.31
CA THR A 148 -0.20 16.41 3.88
C THR A 148 0.01 17.92 3.77
N LYS A 149 -1.01 18.70 3.37
CA LYS A 149 -0.92 20.17 3.33
C LYS A 149 -0.92 20.78 4.73
N ASP A 150 -1.71 20.21 5.64
CA ASP A 150 -1.77 20.67 7.02
C ASP A 150 -0.44 20.41 7.74
N LEU A 151 0.20 19.27 7.49
CA LEU A 151 1.52 18.96 8.01
C LEU A 151 2.60 19.92 7.50
N ALA A 152 2.49 20.40 6.26
CA ALA A 152 3.42 21.36 5.67
C ALA A 152 3.27 22.79 6.23
N GLN A 153 2.27 23.07 7.07
CA GLN A 153 2.00 24.39 7.66
C GLN A 153 2.40 24.47 9.14
N GLN A 154 2.86 23.38 9.73
CA GLN A 154 3.34 23.29 11.10
C GLN A 154 4.83 23.54 11.19
#